data_0b3145bf4bda1b51375d61b742a45e12
#
_entry.id   0b3145bf4bda1b51375d61b742a45e12
#
_cell.length_a   1.000
_cell.length_b   1.000
_cell.length_c   1.000
_cell.angle_alpha   90.00
_cell.angle_beta   90.00
_cell.angle_gamma   90.00
#
_symmetry.space_group_name_H-M   'P 1'
#
loop_
_entity.id
_entity.type
_entity.pdbx_description
1 polymer ?
#
loop_
_entity_poly.entity_id
_entity_poly.type
_entity_poly.pdbx_seq_one_letter_code
_entity_poly.pdbx_strand_id
1 'polypeptide(L)'
;LANILKKNGKRPLLLSLDVHRPAAAKQLEVLAQKVDVPSFIMPEEKDPIVIAKAGIERAKYLLCDTLIVDTAGRMTVDEELMDELIRIGDYVKPHEKLLVVDAMIGQEAVAVAQSFEERIGLDGFIMTKLDGDARGGAALSIRKMTGKPIKYICVGEKIENIEEFYPDRMADRILGMGDVLSLIEKAQQSIDEEEAAKSVERMLSNSFSMEDLLSQFEQIKKLGSMKDVIGMIPGAAGKVKEEDLDDKVIDTNMAIIRSMTKKERRVPNILNASRRRRIASGSGTTVQQVNQLIRQYEQTSEMMKKFSKMTKGKKGLGKMPGMGKGGFPGMGNPFGKGKFPF
;
A
#
# COMPACT_ATOMS: atom_id res chain seq x y z
N LEU A 1 -2.84 -4.90 -12.17
CA LEU A 1 -1.79 -5.12 -13.17
C LEU A 1 -1.78 -3.99 -14.22
N ALA A 2 -2.90 -3.69 -14.90
CA ALA A 2 -2.97 -2.63 -15.92
C ALA A 2 -2.43 -1.28 -15.42
N ASN A 3 -2.74 -0.90 -14.18
CA ASN A 3 -2.24 0.34 -13.57
C ASN A 3 -0.70 0.35 -13.42
N ILE A 4 -0.10 -0.79 -13.06
CA ILE A 4 1.37 -0.93 -12.98
C ILE A 4 1.97 -0.78 -14.37
N LEU A 5 1.44 -1.49 -15.36
CA LEU A 5 1.94 -1.41 -16.73
C LEU A 5 1.84 0.00 -17.30
N LYS A 6 0.73 0.70 -17.05
CA LYS A 6 0.54 2.09 -17.45
C LYS A 6 1.56 3.03 -16.80
N LYS A 7 1.81 2.88 -15.48
CA LYS A 7 2.84 3.64 -14.77
C LYS A 7 4.25 3.40 -15.34
N ASN A 8 4.50 2.20 -15.84
CA ASN A 8 5.75 1.83 -16.50
C ASN A 8 5.80 2.23 -18.01
N GLY A 9 4.89 3.11 -18.45
CA GLY A 9 4.87 3.65 -19.81
C GLY A 9 4.29 2.72 -20.87
N LYS A 10 3.66 1.59 -20.48
CA LYS A 10 2.94 0.70 -21.39
C LYS A 10 1.53 1.21 -21.68
N ARG A 11 0.96 0.75 -22.79
CA ARG A 11 -0.42 1.05 -23.22
C ARG A 11 -1.27 -0.22 -23.21
N PRO A 12 -1.76 -0.64 -22.02
CA PRO A 12 -2.55 -1.87 -21.92
C PRO A 12 -3.98 -1.67 -22.41
N LEU A 13 -4.57 -2.75 -22.99
CA LEU A 13 -5.99 -2.93 -23.20
C LEU A 13 -6.48 -4.05 -22.30
N LEU A 14 -7.62 -3.85 -21.63
CA LEU A 14 -8.29 -4.89 -20.85
C LEU A 14 -9.35 -5.56 -21.74
N LEU A 15 -9.29 -6.88 -21.86
CA LEU A 15 -10.23 -7.71 -22.62
C LEU A 15 -10.90 -8.70 -21.69
N SER A 16 -12.23 -8.69 -21.60
CA SER A 16 -12.97 -9.73 -20.86
C SER A 16 -13.39 -10.85 -21.80
N LEU A 17 -13.01 -12.07 -21.47
CA LEU A 17 -13.48 -13.31 -22.08
C LEU A 17 -14.41 -14.10 -21.15
N ASP A 18 -14.79 -13.55 -19.99
CA ASP A 18 -15.74 -14.19 -19.07
C ASP A 18 -17.17 -14.02 -19.60
N VAL A 19 -17.58 -14.99 -20.42
CA VAL A 19 -18.91 -15.04 -21.01
C VAL A 19 -19.99 -15.58 -20.07
N HIS A 20 -19.57 -16.16 -18.94
CA HIS A 20 -20.47 -16.77 -17.96
C HIS A 20 -21.00 -15.76 -16.93
N ARG A 21 -20.28 -14.65 -16.72
CA ARG A 21 -20.60 -13.62 -15.71
C ARG A 21 -20.63 -12.22 -16.32
N PRO A 22 -21.74 -11.80 -16.95
CA PRO A 22 -21.83 -10.48 -17.59
C PRO A 22 -21.53 -9.31 -16.63
N ALA A 23 -21.84 -9.48 -15.34
CA ALA A 23 -21.53 -8.50 -14.31
C ALA A 23 -20.01 -8.32 -14.11
N ALA A 24 -19.21 -9.38 -14.27
CA ALA A 24 -17.74 -9.31 -14.14
C ALA A 24 -17.13 -8.49 -15.29
N ALA A 25 -17.60 -8.71 -16.53
CA ALA A 25 -17.18 -7.92 -17.69
C ALA A 25 -17.46 -6.41 -17.47
N LYS A 26 -18.66 -6.07 -16.99
CA LYS A 26 -19.03 -4.69 -16.68
C LYS A 26 -18.19 -4.11 -15.52
N GLN A 27 -17.86 -4.91 -14.52
CA GLN A 27 -16.98 -4.50 -13.44
C GLN A 27 -15.56 -4.21 -13.95
N LEU A 28 -15.04 -5.03 -14.87
CA LEU A 28 -13.75 -4.80 -15.52
C LEU A 28 -13.75 -3.45 -16.26
N GLU A 29 -14.80 -3.12 -16.97
CA GLU A 29 -14.96 -1.83 -17.67
C GLU A 29 -14.90 -0.64 -16.68
N VAL A 30 -15.66 -0.71 -15.59
CA VAL A 30 -15.66 0.34 -14.54
C VAL A 30 -14.26 0.51 -13.94
N LEU A 31 -13.55 -0.58 -13.69
CA LEU A 31 -12.19 -0.54 -13.17
C LEU A 31 -11.20 0.02 -14.20
N ALA A 32 -11.36 -0.32 -15.47
CA ALA A 32 -10.59 0.22 -16.58
C ALA A 32 -10.71 1.75 -16.65
N GLN A 33 -11.94 2.27 -16.55
CA GLN A 33 -12.22 3.72 -16.53
C GLN A 33 -11.56 4.40 -15.34
N LYS A 34 -11.57 3.79 -14.13
CA LYS A 34 -10.92 4.35 -12.94
C LYS A 34 -9.42 4.54 -13.09
N VAL A 35 -8.75 3.66 -13.82
CA VAL A 35 -7.30 3.73 -14.08
C VAL A 35 -6.98 4.39 -15.42
N ASP A 36 -8.01 4.86 -16.14
CA ASP A 36 -7.89 5.47 -17.46
C ASP A 36 -7.10 4.58 -18.42
N VAL A 37 -7.60 3.35 -18.61
CA VAL A 37 -7.10 2.31 -19.52
C VAL A 37 -8.26 1.86 -20.39
N PRO A 38 -8.08 1.70 -21.70
CA PRO A 38 -9.12 1.18 -22.58
C PRO A 38 -9.51 -0.26 -22.21
N SER A 39 -10.78 -0.56 -22.35
CA SER A 39 -11.34 -1.90 -22.21
C SER A 39 -12.15 -2.30 -23.44
N PHE A 40 -12.28 -3.59 -23.66
CA PHE A 40 -13.10 -4.17 -24.71
C PHE A 40 -13.91 -5.32 -24.14
N ILE A 41 -15.24 -5.23 -24.30
CA ILE A 41 -16.21 -6.23 -23.86
C ILE A 41 -17.25 -6.44 -24.96
N MET A 42 -17.77 -7.66 -25.10
CA MET A 42 -18.87 -8.02 -26.01
C MET A 42 -19.94 -8.79 -25.23
N PRO A 43 -20.86 -8.11 -24.53
CA PRO A 43 -21.79 -8.77 -23.59
C PRO A 43 -22.75 -9.76 -24.24
N GLU A 44 -23.07 -9.57 -25.52
CA GLU A 44 -24.01 -10.42 -26.27
C GLU A 44 -23.33 -11.67 -26.87
N GLU A 45 -21.99 -11.67 -26.98
CA GLU A 45 -21.25 -12.77 -27.58
C GLU A 45 -20.97 -13.84 -26.51
N LYS A 46 -21.14 -15.11 -26.89
CA LYS A 46 -20.96 -16.27 -26.01
C LYS A 46 -19.73 -17.11 -26.35
N ASP A 47 -19.14 -16.89 -27.53
CA ASP A 47 -17.88 -17.58 -27.86
C ASP A 47 -16.67 -16.71 -27.50
N PRO A 48 -15.89 -17.11 -26.50
CA PRO A 48 -14.71 -16.36 -26.08
C PRO A 48 -13.66 -16.21 -27.20
N ILE A 49 -13.63 -17.10 -28.19
CA ILE A 49 -12.71 -17.00 -29.31
C ILE A 49 -13.08 -15.87 -30.26
N VAL A 50 -14.36 -15.64 -30.48
CA VAL A 50 -14.86 -14.52 -31.30
C VAL A 50 -14.50 -13.19 -30.63
N ILE A 51 -14.71 -13.13 -29.31
CA ILE A 51 -14.36 -11.94 -28.50
C ILE A 51 -12.84 -11.71 -28.52
N ALA A 52 -12.05 -12.78 -28.36
CA ALA A 52 -10.58 -12.70 -28.38
C ALA A 52 -10.07 -12.14 -29.71
N LYS A 53 -10.61 -12.62 -30.83
CA LYS A 53 -10.27 -12.12 -32.16
C LYS A 53 -10.55 -10.63 -32.31
N ALA A 54 -11.76 -10.20 -31.98
CA ALA A 54 -12.17 -8.80 -32.06
C ALA A 54 -11.33 -7.93 -31.10
N GLY A 55 -11.02 -8.43 -29.89
CA GLY A 55 -10.20 -7.75 -28.89
C GLY A 55 -8.76 -7.53 -29.35
N ILE A 56 -8.15 -8.52 -29.98
CA ILE A 56 -6.80 -8.39 -30.57
C ILE A 56 -6.78 -7.35 -31.69
N GLU A 57 -7.78 -7.35 -32.57
CA GLU A 57 -7.91 -6.33 -33.62
C GLU A 57 -8.12 -4.93 -33.02
N ARG A 58 -8.93 -4.83 -31.97
CA ARG A 58 -9.15 -3.58 -31.25
C ARG A 58 -7.87 -3.06 -30.58
N ALA A 59 -7.06 -3.93 -29.98
CA ALA A 59 -5.78 -3.57 -29.40
C ALA A 59 -4.81 -2.99 -30.44
N LYS A 60 -4.74 -3.63 -31.61
CA LYS A 60 -3.95 -3.12 -32.76
C LYS A 60 -4.44 -1.76 -33.25
N TYR A 61 -5.76 -1.61 -33.39
CA TYR A 61 -6.37 -0.35 -33.81
C TYR A 61 -6.06 0.81 -32.86
N LEU A 62 -6.11 0.55 -31.55
CA LEU A 62 -5.80 1.53 -30.51
C LEU A 62 -4.30 1.70 -30.28
N LEU A 63 -3.45 1.00 -31.00
CA LEU A 63 -1.99 0.99 -30.82
C LEU A 63 -1.58 0.63 -29.40
N CYS A 64 -2.31 -0.29 -28.76
CA CYS A 64 -1.94 -0.85 -27.47
C CYS A 64 -0.78 -1.82 -27.65
N ASP A 65 0.19 -1.78 -26.74
CA ASP A 65 1.37 -2.65 -26.77
C ASP A 65 1.21 -3.90 -25.88
N THR A 66 0.18 -3.89 -25.03
CA THR A 66 -0.10 -4.98 -24.09
C THR A 66 -1.58 -5.27 -24.06
N LEU A 67 -1.94 -6.54 -24.18
CA LEU A 67 -3.33 -7.02 -24.04
C LEU A 67 -3.41 -7.86 -22.77
N ILE A 68 -4.25 -7.46 -21.81
CA ILE A 68 -4.58 -8.24 -20.63
C ILE A 68 -5.91 -8.90 -20.86
N VAL A 69 -5.90 -10.22 -20.89
CA VAL A 69 -7.07 -11.05 -21.12
C VAL A 69 -7.59 -11.59 -19.81
N ASP A 70 -8.78 -11.19 -19.42
CA ASP A 70 -9.48 -11.68 -18.24
C ASP A 70 -10.41 -12.82 -18.63
N THR A 71 -10.20 -13.98 -18.03
CA THR A 71 -10.95 -15.20 -18.33
C THR A 71 -11.89 -15.57 -17.19
N ALA A 72 -12.83 -16.46 -17.44
CA ALA A 72 -13.68 -17.00 -16.40
C ALA A 72 -12.85 -17.65 -15.28
N GLY A 73 -13.26 -17.42 -14.04
CA GLY A 73 -12.67 -18.04 -12.85
C GLY A 73 -13.75 -18.75 -12.05
N ARG A 74 -13.47 -19.97 -11.61
CA ARG A 74 -14.31 -20.74 -10.70
C ARG A 74 -13.50 -21.24 -9.52
N MET A 75 -14.15 -21.46 -8.39
CA MET A 75 -13.48 -22.00 -7.19
C MET A 75 -13.15 -23.47 -7.31
N THR A 76 -13.90 -24.20 -8.13
CA THR A 76 -13.67 -25.62 -8.43
C THR A 76 -13.14 -25.77 -9.85
N VAL A 77 -12.14 -26.63 -9.99
CA VAL A 77 -11.58 -27.01 -11.29
C VAL A 77 -12.58 -27.95 -11.95
N ASP A 78 -13.31 -27.47 -12.96
CA ASP A 78 -14.16 -28.32 -13.79
C ASP A 78 -13.56 -28.50 -15.19
N GLU A 79 -13.94 -29.57 -15.86
CA GLU A 79 -13.36 -29.93 -17.15
C GLU A 79 -13.75 -28.95 -18.27
N GLU A 80 -14.99 -28.44 -18.24
CA GLU A 80 -15.49 -27.50 -19.25
C GLU A 80 -14.69 -26.18 -19.21
N LEU A 81 -14.40 -25.68 -18.01
CA LEU A 81 -13.58 -24.48 -17.83
C LEU A 81 -12.14 -24.73 -18.34
N MET A 82 -11.57 -25.88 -18.02
CA MET A 82 -10.21 -26.19 -18.47
C MET A 82 -10.10 -26.29 -19.98
N ASP A 83 -11.06 -26.92 -20.63
CA ASP A 83 -11.10 -27.03 -22.08
C ASP A 83 -11.31 -25.67 -22.75
N GLU A 84 -12.15 -24.80 -22.17
CA GLU A 84 -12.32 -23.42 -22.61
C GLU A 84 -11.00 -22.65 -22.53
N LEU A 85 -10.31 -22.73 -21.41
CA LEU A 85 -9.03 -22.02 -21.19
C LEU A 85 -7.92 -22.53 -22.12
N ILE A 86 -7.87 -23.84 -22.39
CA ILE A 86 -6.94 -24.43 -23.37
C ILE A 86 -7.23 -23.86 -24.76
N ARG A 87 -8.50 -23.87 -25.21
CA ARG A 87 -8.90 -23.29 -26.49
C ARG A 87 -8.53 -21.80 -26.61
N ILE A 88 -8.78 -21.03 -25.57
CA ILE A 88 -8.39 -19.60 -25.51
C ILE A 88 -6.87 -19.48 -25.64
N GLY A 89 -6.12 -20.25 -24.85
CA GLY A 89 -4.65 -20.25 -24.85
C GLY A 89 -4.06 -20.59 -26.22
N ASP A 90 -4.60 -21.58 -26.89
CA ASP A 90 -4.16 -22.00 -28.22
C ASP A 90 -4.44 -20.96 -29.30
N TYR A 91 -5.55 -20.22 -29.17
CA TYR A 91 -5.90 -19.17 -30.09
C TYR A 91 -5.10 -17.87 -29.84
N VAL A 92 -5.07 -17.41 -28.60
CA VAL A 92 -4.44 -16.14 -28.20
C VAL A 92 -2.92 -16.25 -28.21
N LYS A 93 -2.36 -17.42 -27.88
CA LYS A 93 -0.93 -17.69 -27.69
C LYS A 93 -0.30 -16.62 -26.80
N PRO A 94 -0.74 -16.51 -25.54
CA PRO A 94 -0.29 -15.44 -24.67
C PRO A 94 1.20 -15.61 -24.35
N HIS A 95 1.90 -14.50 -24.14
CA HIS A 95 3.29 -14.51 -23.68
C HIS A 95 3.43 -14.97 -22.24
N GLU A 96 2.39 -14.74 -21.43
CA GLU A 96 2.33 -15.10 -20.02
C GLU A 96 0.92 -15.57 -19.63
N LYS A 97 0.87 -16.71 -18.93
CA LYS A 97 -0.33 -17.26 -18.30
C LYS A 97 -0.17 -17.14 -16.79
N LEU A 98 -0.94 -16.27 -16.17
CA LEU A 98 -0.87 -15.97 -14.75
C LEU A 98 -2.12 -16.47 -14.04
N LEU A 99 -1.96 -17.34 -13.05
CA LEU A 99 -3.07 -17.75 -12.19
C LEU A 99 -3.19 -16.82 -10.99
N VAL A 100 -4.40 -16.30 -10.78
CA VAL A 100 -4.73 -15.49 -9.59
C VAL A 100 -5.22 -16.40 -8.49
N VAL A 101 -4.53 -16.39 -7.34
CA VAL A 101 -4.77 -17.30 -6.21
C VAL A 101 -5.02 -16.50 -4.95
N ASP A 102 -6.01 -16.91 -4.18
CA ASP A 102 -6.30 -16.36 -2.85
C ASP A 102 -5.38 -17.02 -1.81
N ALA A 103 -4.54 -16.23 -1.11
CA ALA A 103 -3.62 -16.74 -0.11
C ALA A 103 -4.32 -17.32 1.13
N MET A 104 -5.56 -16.92 1.40
CA MET A 104 -6.29 -17.33 2.61
C MET A 104 -6.89 -18.74 2.51
N ILE A 105 -7.06 -19.31 1.31
CA ILE A 105 -7.62 -20.66 1.14
C ILE A 105 -6.62 -21.79 1.43
N GLY A 106 -5.37 -21.45 1.79
CA GLY A 106 -4.39 -22.40 2.31
C GLY A 106 -4.02 -23.53 1.35
N GLN A 107 -4.16 -24.78 1.78
CA GLN A 107 -3.77 -25.96 0.99
C GLN A 107 -4.62 -26.19 -0.25
N GLU A 108 -5.86 -25.74 -0.27
CA GLU A 108 -6.73 -25.81 -1.45
C GLU A 108 -6.17 -24.97 -2.61
N ALA A 109 -5.56 -23.82 -2.30
CA ALA A 109 -4.85 -22.99 -3.29
C ALA A 109 -3.73 -23.77 -3.99
N VAL A 110 -3.03 -24.63 -3.26
CA VAL A 110 -1.94 -25.45 -3.81
C VAL A 110 -2.48 -26.50 -4.76
N ALA A 111 -3.56 -27.20 -4.41
CA ALA A 111 -4.19 -28.21 -5.25
C ALA A 111 -4.73 -27.58 -6.56
N VAL A 112 -5.39 -26.42 -6.46
CA VAL A 112 -5.84 -25.68 -7.65
C VAL A 112 -4.66 -25.26 -8.52
N ALA A 113 -3.61 -24.70 -7.93
CA ALA A 113 -2.41 -24.28 -8.66
C ALA A 113 -1.73 -25.44 -9.41
N GLN A 114 -1.64 -26.62 -8.79
CA GLN A 114 -1.09 -27.80 -9.43
C GLN A 114 -1.95 -28.26 -10.62
N SER A 115 -3.27 -28.34 -10.45
CA SER A 115 -4.17 -28.76 -11.53
C SER A 115 -4.11 -27.81 -12.73
N PHE A 116 -4.04 -26.50 -12.51
CA PHE A 116 -3.88 -25.53 -13.59
C PHE A 116 -2.52 -25.62 -14.25
N GLU A 117 -1.43 -25.84 -13.48
CA GLU A 117 -0.10 -26.03 -14.04
C GLU A 117 -0.01 -27.27 -14.92
N GLU A 118 -0.55 -28.40 -14.48
CA GLU A 118 -0.51 -29.66 -15.21
C GLU A 118 -1.30 -29.63 -16.51
N ARG A 119 -2.46 -28.91 -16.54
CA ARG A 119 -3.37 -28.92 -17.70
C ARG A 119 -3.12 -27.77 -18.68
N ILE A 120 -2.79 -26.59 -18.18
CA ILE A 120 -2.69 -25.36 -18.99
C ILE A 120 -1.25 -24.93 -19.18
N GLY A 121 -0.37 -25.26 -18.20
CA GLY A 121 0.99 -24.75 -18.14
C GLY A 121 1.01 -23.25 -17.81
N LEU A 122 1.46 -22.90 -16.61
CA LEU A 122 1.47 -21.54 -16.10
C LEU A 122 2.88 -20.92 -16.22
N ASP A 123 2.95 -19.60 -16.31
CA ASP A 123 4.22 -18.85 -16.28
C ASP A 123 4.44 -18.17 -14.94
N GLY A 124 3.40 -18.11 -14.08
CA GLY A 124 3.49 -17.55 -12.74
C GLY A 124 2.16 -17.36 -12.05
N PHE A 125 2.24 -16.76 -10.87
CA PHE A 125 1.11 -16.53 -10.00
C PHE A 125 0.98 -15.07 -9.58
N ILE A 126 -0.27 -14.64 -9.37
CA ILE A 126 -0.62 -13.42 -8.63
C ILE A 126 -1.33 -13.86 -7.36
N MET A 127 -0.79 -13.51 -6.20
CA MET A 127 -1.41 -13.86 -4.92
C MET A 127 -2.22 -12.69 -4.37
N THR A 128 -3.48 -12.96 -4.06
CA THR A 128 -4.39 -11.97 -3.45
C THR A 128 -4.56 -12.21 -1.96
N LYS A 129 -5.07 -11.20 -1.25
CA LYS A 129 -5.37 -11.24 0.19
C LYS A 129 -4.19 -11.61 1.09
N LEU A 130 -2.99 -11.22 0.69
CA LEU A 130 -1.78 -11.49 1.47
C LEU A 130 -1.72 -10.67 2.77
N ASP A 131 -2.51 -9.60 2.87
CA ASP A 131 -2.76 -8.83 4.08
C ASP A 131 -3.48 -9.64 5.17
N GLY A 132 -4.28 -10.65 4.80
CA GLY A 132 -4.92 -11.59 5.73
C GLY A 132 -4.06 -12.81 6.09
N ASP A 133 -3.04 -13.13 5.29
CA ASP A 133 -2.09 -14.23 5.56
C ASP A 133 -0.86 -13.73 6.32
N ALA A 134 -0.93 -13.79 7.65
CA ALA A 134 0.13 -13.29 8.54
C ALA A 134 1.52 -13.90 8.29
N ARG A 135 1.62 -15.04 7.59
CA ARG A 135 2.88 -15.78 7.42
C ARG A 135 3.23 -16.13 5.97
N GLY A 136 2.36 -15.87 4.99
CA GLY A 136 2.62 -16.17 3.58
C GLY A 136 2.90 -17.63 3.27
N GLY A 137 2.36 -18.56 4.06
CA GLY A 137 2.64 -20.00 3.92
C GLY A 137 2.16 -20.58 2.60
N ALA A 138 1.04 -20.07 2.07
CA ALA A 138 0.51 -20.46 0.77
C ALA A 138 1.51 -20.17 -0.37
N ALA A 139 2.21 -19.03 -0.31
CA ALA A 139 3.21 -18.64 -1.31
C ALA A 139 4.36 -19.65 -1.42
N LEU A 140 4.91 -20.06 -0.28
CA LEU A 140 5.97 -21.07 -0.24
C LEU A 140 5.50 -22.42 -0.78
N SER A 141 4.31 -22.86 -0.39
CA SER A 141 3.74 -24.15 -0.81
C SER A 141 3.48 -24.18 -2.31
N ILE A 142 2.85 -23.15 -2.89
CA ILE A 142 2.59 -23.03 -4.32
C ILE A 142 3.91 -23.03 -5.09
N ARG A 143 4.89 -22.22 -4.70
CA ARG A 143 6.20 -22.16 -5.35
C ARG A 143 6.92 -23.49 -5.33
N LYS A 144 6.89 -24.20 -4.18
CA LYS A 144 7.54 -25.50 -4.02
C LYS A 144 6.87 -26.59 -4.88
N MET A 145 5.55 -26.60 -4.94
CA MET A 145 4.79 -27.66 -5.61
C MET A 145 4.75 -27.47 -7.14
N THR A 146 4.60 -26.25 -7.62
CA THR A 146 4.49 -25.96 -9.06
C THR A 146 5.82 -25.64 -9.72
N GLY A 147 6.84 -25.23 -8.95
CA GLY A 147 8.10 -24.72 -9.50
C GLY A 147 8.00 -23.36 -10.18
N LYS A 148 6.80 -22.74 -10.27
CA LYS A 148 6.57 -21.48 -10.98
C LYS A 148 6.70 -20.26 -10.06
N PRO A 149 7.15 -19.11 -10.57
CA PRO A 149 7.35 -17.92 -9.77
C PRO A 149 6.01 -17.26 -9.37
N ILE A 150 5.97 -16.67 -8.19
CA ILE A 150 5.00 -15.64 -7.87
C ILE A 150 5.54 -14.34 -8.47
N LYS A 151 4.72 -13.62 -9.23
CA LYS A 151 5.13 -12.37 -9.90
C LYS A 151 4.61 -11.14 -9.18
N TYR A 152 3.38 -11.20 -8.69
CA TYR A 152 2.72 -10.10 -8.00
C TYR A 152 1.99 -10.58 -6.76
N ILE A 153 1.86 -9.66 -5.80
CA ILE A 153 1.06 -9.85 -4.58
C ILE A 153 0.10 -8.68 -4.40
N CYS A 154 -1.09 -8.98 -3.87
CA CYS A 154 -2.05 -7.96 -3.47
C CYS A 154 -2.14 -7.92 -1.94
N VAL A 155 -1.91 -6.74 -1.38
CA VAL A 155 -1.85 -6.48 0.07
C VAL A 155 -2.99 -5.58 0.54
N GLY A 156 -4.15 -5.67 -0.09
CA GLY A 156 -5.35 -4.91 0.24
C GLY A 156 -6.31 -4.80 -0.94
N GLU A 157 -7.42 -4.07 -0.75
CA GLU A 157 -8.54 -3.99 -1.70
C GLU A 157 -8.41 -2.87 -2.77
N LYS A 158 -7.48 -1.95 -2.60
CA LYS A 158 -7.32 -0.82 -3.55
C LYS A 158 -6.52 -1.24 -4.77
N ILE A 159 -6.76 -0.57 -5.89
CA ILE A 159 -6.06 -0.83 -7.17
C ILE A 159 -4.54 -0.64 -7.03
N GLU A 160 -4.11 0.25 -6.12
CA GLU A 160 -2.70 0.54 -5.86
C GLU A 160 -2.01 -0.52 -4.99
N ASN A 161 -2.78 -1.38 -4.31
CA ASN A 161 -2.26 -2.38 -3.35
C ASN A 161 -1.79 -3.67 -4.05
N ILE A 162 -1.31 -3.57 -5.27
CA ILE A 162 -0.60 -4.64 -5.97
C ILE A 162 0.88 -4.27 -6.07
N GLU A 163 1.74 -5.19 -5.71
CA GLU A 163 3.20 -5.02 -5.67
C GLU A 163 3.88 -6.17 -6.41
N GLU A 164 5.08 -5.94 -6.95
CA GLU A 164 5.93 -7.01 -7.45
C GLU A 164 6.37 -7.92 -6.30
N PHE A 165 6.50 -9.20 -6.57
CA PHE A 165 6.91 -10.16 -5.55
C PHE A 165 8.43 -10.25 -5.44
N TYR A 166 8.95 -9.93 -4.26
CA TYR A 166 10.37 -10.07 -3.92
C TYR A 166 10.56 -11.20 -2.91
N PRO A 167 11.19 -12.34 -3.29
CA PRO A 167 11.35 -13.51 -2.41
C PRO A 167 12.03 -13.19 -1.09
N ASP A 168 13.08 -12.36 -1.10
CA ASP A 168 13.84 -12.00 0.09
C ASP A 168 12.98 -11.24 1.11
N ARG A 169 12.17 -10.27 0.65
CA ARG A 169 11.23 -9.53 1.51
C ARG A 169 10.16 -10.44 2.11
N MET A 170 9.70 -11.42 1.31
CA MET A 170 8.73 -12.40 1.80
C MET A 170 9.34 -13.32 2.84
N ALA A 171 10.58 -13.73 2.66
CA ALA A 171 11.31 -14.52 3.65
C ALA A 171 11.48 -13.75 4.97
N ASP A 172 11.88 -12.48 4.92
CA ASP A 172 12.01 -11.61 6.10
C ASP A 172 10.66 -11.44 6.82
N ARG A 173 9.57 -11.29 6.07
CA ARG A 173 8.21 -11.21 6.62
C ARG A 173 7.81 -12.50 7.32
N ILE A 174 8.07 -13.68 6.72
CA ILE A 174 7.78 -15.00 7.30
C ILE A 174 8.58 -15.20 8.59
N LEU A 175 9.84 -14.77 8.63
CA LEU A 175 10.72 -14.88 9.78
C LEU A 175 10.43 -13.84 10.87
N GLY A 176 9.50 -12.93 10.64
CA GLY A 176 9.17 -11.86 11.59
C GLY A 176 10.24 -10.78 11.69
N MET A 177 11.14 -10.69 10.71
CA MET A 177 12.21 -9.69 10.66
C MET A 177 11.71 -8.31 10.18
N GLY A 178 10.45 -8.22 9.75
CA GLY A 178 9.84 -7.01 9.19
C GLY A 178 10.27 -6.76 7.74
N ASP A 179 9.59 -5.83 7.08
CA ASP A 179 9.91 -5.41 5.71
C ASP A 179 10.39 -3.95 5.68
N VAL A 180 11.59 -3.74 6.22
CA VAL A 180 12.21 -2.40 6.33
C VAL A 180 12.48 -1.80 4.94
N LEU A 181 12.80 -2.61 3.94
CA LEU A 181 13.10 -2.14 2.59
C LEU A 181 11.84 -1.56 1.92
N SER A 182 10.71 -2.25 2.02
CA SER A 182 9.43 -1.72 1.53
C SER A 182 9.02 -0.43 2.25
N LEU A 183 9.30 -0.32 3.54
CA LEU A 183 9.04 0.93 4.28
C LEU A 183 9.92 2.07 3.77
N ILE A 184 11.21 1.81 3.52
CA ILE A 184 12.14 2.82 2.96
C ILE A 184 11.69 3.25 1.56
N GLU A 185 11.32 2.31 0.69
CA GLU A 185 10.85 2.62 -0.67
C GLU A 185 9.53 3.41 -0.67
N LYS A 186 8.56 3.02 0.16
CA LYS A 186 7.32 3.78 0.34
C LYS A 186 7.58 5.19 0.87
N ALA A 187 8.52 5.33 1.81
CA ALA A 187 8.94 6.62 2.31
C ALA A 187 9.60 7.47 1.21
N GLN A 188 10.50 6.90 0.41
CA GLN A 188 11.14 7.61 -0.71
C GLN A 188 10.16 8.04 -1.80
N GLN A 189 9.15 7.24 -2.11
CA GLN A 189 8.11 7.58 -3.09
C GLN A 189 7.13 8.64 -2.61
N SER A 190 6.93 8.75 -1.30
CA SER A 190 5.93 9.65 -0.69
C SER A 190 6.51 10.94 -0.12
N ILE A 191 7.83 11.04 0.04
CA ILE A 191 8.51 12.21 0.57
C ILE A 191 9.03 13.05 -0.59
N ASP A 192 8.50 14.26 -0.70
CA ASP A 192 9.10 15.32 -1.51
C ASP A 192 10.39 15.77 -0.80
N GLU A 193 11.54 15.53 -1.42
CA GLU A 193 12.85 15.85 -0.83
C GLU A 193 12.98 17.33 -0.47
N GLU A 194 12.34 18.22 -1.22
CA GLU A 194 12.33 19.65 -0.94
C GLU A 194 11.48 19.99 0.30
N GLU A 195 10.33 19.35 0.46
CA GLU A 195 9.48 19.52 1.66
C GLU A 195 10.13 18.90 2.89
N ALA A 196 10.80 17.75 2.76
CA ALA A 196 11.53 17.11 3.84
C ALA A 196 12.70 18.00 4.32
N ALA A 197 13.49 18.56 3.40
CA ALA A 197 14.58 19.48 3.73
C ALA A 197 14.07 20.74 4.44
N LYS A 198 12.99 21.35 3.95
CA LYS A 198 12.32 22.51 4.58
C LYS A 198 11.76 22.18 5.97
N SER A 199 11.25 20.96 6.16
CA SER A 199 10.74 20.51 7.46
C SER A 199 11.87 20.35 8.49
N VAL A 200 13.00 19.76 8.09
CA VAL A 200 14.19 19.63 8.92
C VAL A 200 14.76 21.02 9.30
N GLU A 201 14.82 21.93 8.35
CA GLU A 201 15.27 23.32 8.62
C GLU A 201 14.37 24.05 9.60
N ARG A 202 13.04 23.90 9.48
CA ARG A 202 12.06 24.45 10.44
C ARG A 202 12.18 23.80 11.82
N MET A 203 12.43 22.51 11.90
CA MET A 203 12.73 21.80 13.16
C MET A 203 13.98 22.35 13.84
N LEU A 204 15.05 22.59 13.08
CA LEU A 204 16.31 23.14 13.59
C LEU A 204 16.21 24.61 13.98
N SER A 205 15.33 25.38 13.36
CA SER A 205 15.10 26.79 13.63
C SER A 205 14.15 27.10 14.80
N ASN A 206 13.71 26.07 15.53
CA ASN A 206 12.79 26.21 16.67
C ASN A 206 11.37 26.74 16.29
N SER A 207 10.96 26.62 15.03
CA SER A 207 9.70 27.17 14.50
C SER A 207 8.63 26.08 14.25
N PHE A 208 8.69 24.96 14.98
CA PHE A 208 7.69 23.88 14.85
C PHE A 208 6.29 24.39 15.18
N SER A 209 5.36 24.23 14.26
CA SER A 209 3.98 24.71 14.31
C SER A 209 2.95 23.58 14.22
N MET A 210 1.66 23.88 14.48
CA MET A 210 0.56 22.94 14.23
C MET A 210 0.41 22.62 12.71
N GLU A 211 0.88 23.50 11.84
CA GLU A 211 0.88 23.27 10.39
C GLU A 211 1.94 22.21 10.00
N ASP A 212 3.08 22.23 10.66
CA ASP A 212 4.11 21.20 10.47
C ASP A 212 3.64 19.84 11.03
N LEU A 213 2.93 19.83 12.16
CA LEU A 213 2.32 18.64 12.71
C LEU A 213 1.27 18.03 11.77
N LEU A 214 0.44 18.89 11.13
CA LEU A 214 -0.53 18.46 10.13
C LEU A 214 0.17 17.81 8.93
N SER A 215 1.23 18.44 8.43
CA SER A 215 2.01 17.89 7.31
C SER A 215 2.62 16.52 7.65
N GLN A 216 3.11 16.34 8.89
CA GLN A 216 3.60 15.05 9.36
C GLN A 216 2.49 13.97 9.39
N PHE A 217 1.29 14.29 9.87
CA PHE A 217 0.16 13.35 9.83
C PHE A 217 -0.23 12.99 8.40
N GLU A 218 -0.22 13.96 7.48
CA GLU A 218 -0.49 13.73 6.06
C GLU A 218 0.56 12.82 5.41
N GLN A 219 1.84 12.99 5.76
CA GLN A 219 2.93 12.12 5.30
C GLN A 219 2.77 10.69 5.84
N ILE A 220 2.49 10.54 7.14
CA ILE A 220 2.24 9.22 7.74
C ILE A 220 1.07 8.53 7.02
N LYS A 221 0.00 9.24 6.75
CA LYS A 221 -1.18 8.69 6.06
C LYS A 221 -0.88 8.26 4.61
N LYS A 222 0.08 8.93 3.94
CA LYS A 222 0.55 8.52 2.59
C LYS A 222 1.34 7.20 2.63
N LEU A 223 1.97 6.85 3.75
CA LEU A 223 2.73 5.60 3.91
C LEU A 223 1.81 4.36 4.06
N GLY A 224 0.54 4.55 4.33
CA GLY A 224 -0.44 3.50 4.55
C GLY A 224 -1.09 3.57 5.93
N SER A 225 -1.75 2.49 6.36
CA SER A 225 -2.33 2.43 7.71
C SER A 225 -1.23 2.35 8.78
N MET A 226 -1.52 2.84 9.99
CA MET A 226 -0.58 2.70 11.13
C MET A 226 -0.26 1.23 11.43
N LYS A 227 -1.21 0.32 11.22
CA LYS A 227 -0.99 -1.12 11.33
C LYS A 227 0.07 -1.61 10.34
N ASP A 228 -0.02 -1.18 9.09
CA ASP A 228 0.92 -1.57 8.03
C ASP A 228 2.33 -1.04 8.33
N VAL A 229 2.44 0.23 8.70
CA VAL A 229 3.73 0.88 9.02
C VAL A 229 4.41 0.19 10.21
N ILE A 230 3.65 -0.10 11.28
CA ILE A 230 4.21 -0.76 12.48
C ILE A 230 4.52 -2.23 12.21
N GLY A 231 3.72 -2.91 11.38
CA GLY A 231 3.98 -4.29 10.94
C GLY A 231 5.28 -4.44 10.17
N MET A 232 5.75 -3.38 9.50
CA MET A 232 7.02 -3.35 8.76
C MET A 232 8.24 -3.10 9.67
N ILE A 233 8.05 -2.66 10.92
CA ILE A 233 9.15 -2.37 11.86
C ILE A 233 9.50 -3.63 12.65
N PRO A 234 10.74 -4.14 12.57
CA PRO A 234 11.19 -5.33 13.29
C PRO A 234 10.99 -5.20 14.80
N GLY A 235 10.29 -6.16 15.40
CA GLY A 235 10.07 -6.21 16.86
C GLY A 235 9.10 -5.17 17.43
N ALA A 236 8.40 -4.41 16.60
CA ALA A 236 7.33 -3.51 17.03
C ALA A 236 5.97 -4.24 17.11
N ALA A 237 5.78 -5.28 16.31
CA ALA A 237 4.58 -6.12 16.35
C ALA A 237 4.44 -6.76 17.75
N GLY A 238 3.31 -6.49 18.43
CA GLY A 238 3.02 -6.98 19.78
C GLY A 238 3.48 -6.08 20.94
N LYS A 239 4.20 -4.98 20.68
CA LYS A 239 4.58 -4.00 21.72
C LYS A 239 3.65 -2.78 21.77
N VAL A 240 2.87 -2.56 20.72
CA VAL A 240 1.94 -1.47 20.58
C VAL A 240 0.52 -2.03 20.79
N LYS A 241 -0.28 -1.38 21.62
CA LYS A 241 -1.66 -1.80 21.84
C LYS A 241 -2.48 -1.51 20.57
N GLU A 242 -3.42 -2.41 20.25
CA GLU A 242 -4.30 -2.22 19.08
C GLU A 242 -5.12 -0.91 19.14
N GLU A 243 -5.40 -0.42 20.33
CA GLU A 243 -6.10 0.85 20.56
C GLU A 243 -5.28 2.08 20.13
N ASP A 244 -3.94 1.97 20.14
CA ASP A 244 -3.01 3.03 19.72
C ASP A 244 -2.75 3.02 18.20
N LEU A 245 -3.28 2.02 17.48
CA LEU A 245 -3.13 1.81 16.03
C LEU A 245 -4.36 2.26 15.23
N ASP A 246 -5.32 2.96 15.84
CA ASP A 246 -6.53 3.40 15.17
C ASP A 246 -6.25 4.64 14.30
N ASP A 247 -6.29 4.46 12.98
CA ASP A 247 -6.17 5.54 11.99
C ASP A 247 -7.17 6.69 12.25
N LYS A 248 -8.29 6.40 12.95
CA LYS A 248 -9.27 7.40 13.36
C LYS A 248 -8.68 8.46 14.29
N VAL A 249 -7.66 8.12 15.08
CA VAL A 249 -6.98 9.11 15.97
C VAL A 249 -6.26 10.13 15.12
N ILE A 250 -5.55 9.70 14.08
CA ILE A 250 -4.86 10.60 13.13
C ILE A 250 -5.88 11.47 12.41
N ASP A 251 -6.95 10.88 11.88
CA ASP A 251 -8.01 11.62 11.19
C ASP A 251 -8.67 12.65 12.10
N THR A 252 -8.93 12.32 13.36
CA THR A 252 -9.46 13.23 14.36
C THR A 252 -8.51 14.38 14.63
N ASN A 253 -7.23 14.11 14.81
CA ASN A 253 -6.21 15.14 15.03
C ASN A 253 -6.08 16.08 13.82
N MET A 254 -6.07 15.52 12.60
CA MET A 254 -6.07 16.31 11.36
C MET A 254 -7.31 17.20 11.24
N ALA A 255 -8.50 16.69 11.57
CA ALA A 255 -9.75 17.46 11.56
C ALA A 255 -9.69 18.65 12.55
N ILE A 256 -9.16 18.42 13.75
CA ILE A 256 -8.96 19.47 14.75
C ILE A 256 -8.03 20.56 14.20
N ILE A 257 -6.86 20.20 13.65
CA ILE A 257 -5.91 21.17 13.11
C ILE A 257 -6.51 21.92 11.91
N ARG A 258 -7.21 21.22 11.03
CA ARG A 258 -7.86 21.85 9.86
C ARG A 258 -8.97 22.82 10.26
N SER A 259 -9.63 22.63 11.40
CA SER A 259 -10.61 23.55 11.97
C SER A 259 -9.98 24.81 12.57
N MET A 260 -8.67 24.84 12.78
CA MET A 260 -7.94 26.03 13.24
C MET A 260 -7.73 27.02 12.10
N THR A 261 -7.73 28.32 12.42
CA THR A 261 -7.31 29.38 11.47
C THR A 261 -5.79 29.29 11.21
N LYS A 262 -5.32 29.84 10.08
CA LYS A 262 -3.88 29.89 9.77
C LYS A 262 -3.03 30.52 10.89
N LYS A 263 -3.57 31.54 11.56
CA LYS A 263 -2.91 32.21 12.69
C LYS A 263 -2.82 31.30 13.92
N GLU A 264 -3.86 30.53 14.20
CA GLU A 264 -3.89 29.58 15.33
C GLU A 264 -2.96 28.39 15.12
N ARG A 265 -2.82 27.92 13.87
CA ARG A 265 -1.86 26.86 13.53
C ARG A 265 -0.41 27.31 13.71
N ARG A 266 -0.10 28.57 13.37
CA ARG A 266 1.26 29.12 13.49
C ARG A 266 1.63 29.52 14.91
N VAL A 267 0.66 30.00 15.69
CA VAL A 267 0.87 30.49 17.05
C VAL A 267 -0.15 29.86 17.98
N PRO A 268 0.02 28.59 18.38
CA PRO A 268 -0.95 27.88 19.23
C PRO A 268 -1.21 28.51 20.59
N ASN A 269 -0.30 29.33 21.10
CA ASN A 269 -0.43 30.02 22.40
C ASN A 269 -1.63 30.99 22.47
N ILE A 270 -2.22 31.34 21.33
CA ILE A 270 -3.44 32.19 21.30
C ILE A 270 -4.73 31.41 21.55
N LEU A 271 -4.66 30.07 21.67
CA LEU A 271 -5.83 29.19 21.83
C LEU A 271 -6.44 29.29 23.24
N ASN A 272 -7.34 30.23 23.41
CA ASN A 272 -8.14 30.38 24.63
C ASN A 272 -9.38 29.45 24.64
N ALA A 273 -10.10 29.40 25.76
CA ALA A 273 -11.27 28.53 25.94
C ALA A 273 -12.36 28.69 24.88
N SER A 274 -12.62 29.91 24.40
CA SER A 274 -13.62 30.20 23.36
C SER A 274 -13.20 29.62 22.01
N ARG A 275 -11.92 29.79 21.64
CA ARG A 275 -11.36 29.25 20.40
C ARG A 275 -11.34 27.73 20.41
N ARG A 276 -10.98 27.10 21.53
CA ARG A 276 -11.00 25.63 21.69
C ARG A 276 -12.40 25.06 21.51
N ARG A 277 -13.46 25.72 22.05
CA ARG A 277 -14.86 25.34 21.83
C ARG A 277 -15.27 25.45 20.36
N ARG A 278 -14.91 26.53 19.69
CA ARG A 278 -15.19 26.71 18.26
C ARG A 278 -14.48 25.63 17.41
N ILE A 279 -13.21 25.34 17.69
CA ILE A 279 -12.43 24.30 17.00
C ILE A 279 -13.07 22.93 17.21
N ALA A 280 -13.44 22.60 18.45
CA ALA A 280 -14.13 21.35 18.76
C ALA A 280 -15.45 21.20 17.98
N SER A 281 -16.28 22.25 17.97
CA SER A 281 -17.52 22.26 17.19
C SER A 281 -17.27 22.12 15.68
N GLY A 282 -16.27 22.82 15.14
CA GLY A 282 -15.95 22.80 13.70
C GLY A 282 -15.30 21.50 13.21
N SER A 283 -14.67 20.76 14.11
CA SER A 283 -14.04 19.45 13.79
C SER A 283 -14.92 18.25 14.14
N GLY A 284 -16.11 18.46 14.72
CA GLY A 284 -16.95 17.36 15.19
C GLY A 284 -16.36 16.60 16.39
N THR A 285 -15.47 17.24 17.17
CA THR A 285 -14.77 16.63 18.30
C THR A 285 -15.15 17.29 19.63
N THR A 286 -14.61 16.77 20.73
CA THR A 286 -14.79 17.34 22.06
C THR A 286 -13.68 18.34 22.41
N VAL A 287 -13.97 19.29 23.32
CA VAL A 287 -12.95 20.21 23.85
C VAL A 287 -11.81 19.43 24.55
N GLN A 288 -12.12 18.27 25.08
CA GLN A 288 -11.14 17.39 25.72
C GLN A 288 -10.11 16.86 24.71
N GLN A 289 -10.58 16.40 23.54
CA GLN A 289 -9.71 15.96 22.44
C GLN A 289 -8.84 17.10 21.90
N VAL A 290 -9.42 18.29 21.74
CA VAL A 290 -8.65 19.50 21.36
C VAL A 290 -7.54 19.80 22.37
N ASN A 291 -7.84 19.74 23.69
CA ASN A 291 -6.86 19.95 24.74
C ASN A 291 -5.77 18.87 24.76
N GLN A 292 -6.14 17.62 24.46
CA GLN A 292 -5.19 16.51 24.35
C GLN A 292 -4.18 16.75 23.22
N LEU A 293 -4.66 17.12 22.04
CA LEU A 293 -3.80 17.43 20.89
C LEU A 293 -2.86 18.62 21.19
N ILE A 294 -3.37 19.68 21.84
CA ILE A 294 -2.53 20.82 22.23
C ILE A 294 -1.40 20.38 23.19
N ARG A 295 -1.70 19.57 24.19
CA ARG A 295 -0.68 19.03 25.11
C ARG A 295 0.36 18.18 24.39
N GLN A 296 -0.06 17.33 23.46
CA GLN A 296 0.84 16.50 22.64
C GLN A 296 1.79 17.39 21.83
N TYR A 297 1.23 18.43 21.18
CA TYR A 297 2.02 19.40 20.45
C TYR A 297 3.04 20.12 21.36
N GLU A 298 2.64 20.58 22.53
CA GLU A 298 3.52 21.25 23.48
C GLU A 298 4.68 20.34 23.91
N GLN A 299 4.39 19.07 24.24
CA GLN A 299 5.41 18.09 24.61
C GLN A 299 6.38 17.83 23.45
N THR A 300 5.88 17.64 22.24
CA THR A 300 6.71 17.44 21.03
C THR A 300 7.59 18.66 20.77
N SER A 301 7.03 19.87 20.86
CA SER A 301 7.76 21.12 20.68
C SER A 301 8.86 21.32 21.71
N GLU A 302 8.60 20.97 22.98
CA GLU A 302 9.64 21.01 24.03
C GLU A 302 10.76 20.01 23.80
N MET A 303 10.43 18.78 23.39
CA MET A 303 11.41 17.76 23.06
C MET A 303 12.31 18.23 21.92
N MET A 304 11.74 18.79 20.86
CA MET A 304 12.50 19.33 19.73
C MET A 304 13.38 20.50 20.12
N LYS A 305 12.91 21.41 21.00
CA LYS A 305 13.73 22.50 21.54
C LYS A 305 14.94 21.98 22.35
N LYS A 306 14.76 20.94 23.13
CA LYS A 306 15.86 20.29 23.88
C LYS A 306 16.87 19.68 22.93
N PHE A 307 16.39 18.97 21.89
CA PHE A 307 17.25 18.34 20.88
C PHE A 307 18.06 19.37 20.09
N SER A 308 17.41 20.44 19.61
CA SER A 308 18.06 21.54 18.90
C SER A 308 19.14 22.27 19.74
N LYS A 309 18.95 22.38 21.06
CA LYS A 309 19.95 22.94 21.96
C LYS A 309 21.16 21.99 22.15
N MET A 310 20.92 20.68 22.17
CA MET A 310 21.99 19.68 22.26
C MET A 310 22.88 19.64 21.02
N THR A 311 22.28 19.84 19.82
CA THR A 311 23.01 19.86 18.55
C THR A 311 23.77 21.17 18.33
N LYS A 312 23.24 22.30 18.76
CA LYS A 312 23.92 23.62 18.68
C LYS A 312 25.05 23.78 19.68
N GLY A 313 25.06 23.02 20.78
CA GLY A 313 26.14 23.07 21.84
C GLY A 313 27.41 22.31 21.50
N LYS A 314 27.44 21.49 20.49
CA LYS A 314 28.63 20.77 20.01
C LYS A 314 29.16 21.40 18.71
N LYS A 315 29.92 22.48 18.81
CA LYS A 315 30.93 22.83 17.79
C LYS A 315 31.97 21.70 17.77
N GLY A 316 31.87 20.81 16.81
CA GLY A 316 32.81 19.74 16.56
C GLY A 316 32.13 18.41 16.34
N LEU A 317 31.62 18.19 15.11
CA LEU A 317 31.29 16.86 14.63
C LEU A 317 32.61 16.12 14.32
N GLY A 318 33.38 15.80 15.36
CA GLY A 318 34.54 14.93 15.28
C GLY A 318 34.14 13.54 15.78
N LYS A 319 34.12 12.58 14.83
CA LYS A 319 34.14 11.12 15.05
C LYS A 319 33.31 10.59 16.22
N MET A 320 32.06 10.27 16.03
CA MET A 320 31.41 9.23 16.83
C MET A 320 31.92 7.86 16.33
N PRO A 321 32.48 7.02 17.23
CA PRO A 321 32.84 5.65 16.86
C PRO A 321 31.54 4.83 16.73
N GLY A 322 31.23 4.35 15.53
CA GLY A 322 30.14 3.40 15.32
C GLY A 322 29.14 3.70 14.23
N MET A 323 29.30 4.79 13.44
CA MET A 323 28.40 5.06 12.32
C MET A 323 29.08 4.68 11.00
N GLY A 324 28.78 3.46 10.52
CA GLY A 324 28.96 3.06 9.12
C GLY A 324 28.06 3.94 8.22
N LYS A 325 28.54 4.21 7.01
CA LYS A 325 27.83 4.96 5.97
C LYS A 325 26.43 4.39 5.76
N GLY A 326 25.35 5.09 6.16
CA GLY A 326 23.97 4.74 5.83
C GLY A 326 22.94 4.75 6.96
N GLY A 327 23.22 5.22 8.17
CA GLY A 327 22.25 5.20 9.26
C GLY A 327 21.76 6.61 9.65
N PHE A 328 20.46 6.83 9.60
CA PHE A 328 19.79 7.99 10.19
C PHE A 328 20.06 8.04 11.70
N PRO A 329 20.53 9.17 12.25
CA PRO A 329 20.65 9.33 13.70
C PRO A 329 19.27 9.67 14.26
N GLY A 330 18.63 8.73 14.95
CA GLY A 330 17.42 9.06 15.67
C GLY A 330 16.47 7.94 16.03
N MET A 331 16.74 6.68 15.67
CA MET A 331 15.96 5.54 16.17
C MET A 331 16.66 4.80 17.29
N GLY A 332 17.05 5.51 18.35
CA GLY A 332 17.28 4.95 19.66
C GLY A 332 15.94 4.78 20.34
N ASN A 333 15.54 3.53 20.49
CA ASN A 333 14.41 2.97 21.22
C ASN A 333 13.42 4.03 21.80
N PRO A 334 12.41 4.50 21.04
CA PRO A 334 11.40 5.40 21.58
C PRO A 334 10.43 4.70 22.55
N PHE A 335 10.64 3.38 22.81
CA PHE A 335 9.75 2.52 23.59
C PHE A 335 10.30 2.17 24.98
N GLY A 336 11.21 2.97 25.54
CA GLY A 336 11.58 2.87 26.93
C GLY A 336 10.46 3.38 27.83
N LYS A 337 9.77 2.46 28.54
CA LYS A 337 8.86 2.65 29.69
C LYS A 337 8.24 4.06 29.86
N GLY A 338 7.61 4.59 28.83
CA GLY A 338 6.84 5.82 28.88
C GLY A 338 5.73 5.73 27.83
N LYS A 339 4.51 6.06 28.20
CA LYS A 339 3.35 6.14 27.32
C LYS A 339 3.73 6.89 26.04
N PHE A 340 3.39 6.33 24.88
CA PHE A 340 3.45 7.01 23.60
C PHE A 340 2.84 8.41 23.73
N PRO A 341 3.42 9.44 23.14
CA PRO A 341 2.83 10.77 23.12
C PRO A 341 1.76 10.92 22.01
N PHE A 342 1.13 9.82 21.60
CA PHE A 342 0.02 9.85 20.64
C PHE A 342 -1.26 9.33 21.25
#